data_e9d313b7f353c5cb0ef87e30bf0edc63
#
_entry.id   e9d313b7f353c5cb0ef87e30bf0edc63
#
_cell.length_a   1.000
_cell.length_b   1.000
_cell.length_c   1.000
_cell.angle_alpha   90.00
_cell.angle_beta   90.00
_cell.angle_gamma   90.00
#
_symmetry.space_group_name_H-M   'P 1'
#
loop_
_entity.id
_entity.type
_entity.pdbx_description
1 polymer ?
#
loop_
_entity_poly.entity_id
_entity_poly.type
_entity_poly.pdbx_seq_one_letter_code
_entity_poly.pdbx_strand_id
1 'polypeptide(L)'
;FIAKDTGTSMVYVSHDLGAIAQVSDRIIVMYSGEIVLEGPSRSILKRPIHPYTFGLLKSIPKLSLAGLPESMPGSQPQPGVISRGCSFFERCNYSSEKCKNNSPELEYLEDLNTSIKCFNYENLINDNELNQNVKKIKTNLQDKEILDLSEVSISYAKQKLLDQIFNKISDDNPTVKDININIKKGETIALVGESGSGKSTILKSIAGLLRTKDGKIKFDKNRELSSDLKLRNPNELRIIQLIFQNPDESLNPNHTVEDIIAQPLKLYFGLKGKELKKNIIDLLQKVRLGEFYMSRYPRQLSGGEKQRVAVARAFAAKPDIILCDEVTSALDVSVQAAVLNLLQQLKEDFGTTYIFVSHDLAVVRAISDRVAVLYQGRLCEVGPSKDVYQFPSHPYTEVLLGAVLEPDPDIKPRLVAED
;
A
#
# COMPACT_ATOMS: atom_id res chain seq x y z
N PHE A 1 26.77 8.82 -8.76
CA PHE A 1 27.73 9.76 -9.30
C PHE A 1 28.68 10.23 -8.19
N ILE A 2 28.23 10.95 -7.14
CA ILE A 2 29.10 11.55 -6.12
C ILE A 2 30.08 10.55 -5.48
N ALA A 3 29.62 9.37 -5.07
CA ALA A 3 30.46 8.35 -4.45
C ALA A 3 31.56 7.84 -5.38
N LYS A 4 31.27 7.66 -6.66
CA LYS A 4 32.28 7.25 -7.68
C LYS A 4 33.27 8.37 -7.97
N ASP A 5 32.80 9.61 -8.06
CA ASP A 5 33.66 10.78 -8.40
C ASP A 5 34.59 11.15 -7.24
N THR A 6 34.13 10.96 -5.99
CA THR A 6 34.89 11.32 -4.79
C THR A 6 35.66 10.13 -4.16
N GLY A 7 35.44 8.88 -4.65
CA GLY A 7 35.98 7.68 -4.04
C GLY A 7 35.42 7.38 -2.63
N THR A 8 34.25 7.93 -2.28
CA THR A 8 33.65 7.82 -0.95
C THR A 8 32.90 6.48 -0.83
N SER A 9 33.14 5.72 0.23
CA SER A 9 32.34 4.54 0.58
C SER A 9 31.02 4.98 1.23
N MET A 10 29.91 4.35 0.82
CA MET A 10 28.58 4.68 1.32
C MET A 10 27.86 3.45 1.87
N VAL A 11 27.24 3.59 3.05
CA VAL A 11 26.27 2.62 3.58
C VAL A 11 24.87 3.18 3.34
N TYR A 12 24.08 2.46 2.55
CA TYR A 12 22.73 2.85 2.19
C TYR A 12 21.70 1.90 2.80
N VAL A 13 20.79 2.42 3.63
CA VAL A 13 19.73 1.64 4.28
C VAL A 13 18.40 1.98 3.63
N SER A 14 17.73 0.99 3.07
CA SER A 14 16.41 1.14 2.44
C SER A 14 15.63 -0.17 2.49
N HIS A 15 14.32 -0.07 2.44
CA HIS A 15 13.42 -1.17 2.16
C HIS A 15 13.06 -1.27 0.67
N ASP A 16 13.44 -0.29 -0.14
CA ASP A 16 13.27 -0.30 -1.59
C ASP A 16 14.39 -1.10 -2.25
N LEU A 17 14.10 -2.35 -2.59
CA LEU A 17 15.05 -3.25 -3.24
C LEU A 17 15.36 -2.85 -4.69
N GLY A 18 14.47 -2.10 -5.35
CA GLY A 18 14.74 -1.53 -6.66
C GLY A 18 15.86 -0.48 -6.58
N ALA A 19 15.77 0.45 -5.64
CA ALA A 19 16.82 1.44 -5.39
C ALA A 19 18.16 0.76 -4.99
N ILE A 20 18.09 -0.23 -4.08
CA ILE A 20 19.29 -0.99 -3.66
C ILE A 20 19.95 -1.68 -4.85
N ALA A 21 19.18 -2.29 -5.75
CA ALA A 21 19.68 -3.00 -6.93
C ALA A 21 20.49 -2.08 -7.85
N GLN A 22 20.16 -0.78 -7.91
CA GLN A 22 20.81 0.17 -8.80
C GLN A 22 22.07 0.81 -8.22
N VAL A 23 22.20 0.89 -6.88
CA VAL A 23 23.27 1.68 -6.26
C VAL A 23 24.29 0.87 -5.48
N SER A 24 23.98 -0.37 -5.07
CA SER A 24 24.84 -1.13 -4.17
C SER A 24 25.67 -2.18 -4.88
N ASP A 25 26.96 -2.26 -4.52
CA ASP A 25 27.87 -3.34 -4.94
C ASP A 25 27.64 -4.62 -4.11
N ARG A 26 27.37 -4.43 -2.80
CA ARG A 26 27.09 -5.51 -1.82
C ARG A 26 25.81 -5.22 -1.07
N ILE A 27 25.10 -6.29 -0.73
CA ILE A 27 23.87 -6.23 0.07
C ILE A 27 24.07 -7.01 1.36
N ILE A 28 23.62 -6.42 2.47
CA ILE A 28 23.49 -7.06 3.76
C ILE A 28 21.99 -7.14 4.06
N VAL A 29 21.48 -8.36 4.22
CA VAL A 29 20.07 -8.59 4.57
C VAL A 29 19.99 -8.86 6.06
N MET A 30 19.13 -8.09 6.74
CA MET A 30 18.91 -8.21 8.19
C MET A 30 17.49 -8.69 8.48
N TYR A 31 17.35 -9.55 9.48
CA TYR A 31 16.08 -10.00 10.02
C TYR A 31 16.14 -10.06 11.54
N SER A 32 15.18 -9.43 12.22
CA SER A 32 15.10 -9.40 13.70
C SER A 32 16.40 -8.99 14.41
N GLY A 33 17.13 -8.02 13.84
CA GLY A 33 18.40 -7.50 14.39
C GLY A 33 19.65 -8.33 14.04
N GLU A 34 19.51 -9.41 13.28
CA GLU A 34 20.62 -10.27 12.88
C GLU A 34 20.91 -10.17 11.38
N ILE A 35 22.18 -10.29 10.99
CA ILE A 35 22.58 -10.47 9.58
C ILE A 35 22.25 -11.91 9.20
N VAL A 36 21.40 -12.09 8.18
CA VAL A 36 20.99 -13.43 7.71
C VAL A 36 21.60 -13.81 6.37
N LEU A 37 21.99 -12.80 5.57
CA LEU A 37 22.63 -12.99 4.28
C LEU A 37 23.49 -11.77 3.94
N GLU A 38 24.67 -11.98 3.37
CA GLU A 38 25.56 -10.92 2.92
C GLU A 38 26.33 -11.37 1.68
N GLY A 39 26.44 -10.53 0.66
CA GLY A 39 27.22 -10.85 -0.53
C GLY A 39 27.06 -9.82 -1.65
N PRO A 40 27.59 -10.10 -2.85
CA PRO A 40 27.43 -9.26 -4.03
C PRO A 40 25.96 -9.04 -4.38
N SER A 41 25.57 -7.80 -4.70
CA SER A 41 24.19 -7.45 -5.02
C SER A 41 23.55 -8.36 -6.05
N ARG A 42 24.30 -8.69 -7.12
CA ARG A 42 23.83 -9.56 -8.18
C ARG A 42 23.52 -10.98 -7.69
N SER A 43 24.39 -11.53 -6.83
CA SER A 43 24.20 -12.88 -6.27
C SER A 43 22.95 -12.93 -5.39
N ILE A 44 22.75 -11.93 -4.52
CA ILE A 44 21.65 -11.89 -3.59
C ILE A 44 20.30 -11.68 -4.29
N LEU A 45 20.25 -10.79 -5.30
CA LEU A 45 19.01 -10.47 -5.99
C LEU A 45 18.60 -11.51 -7.05
N LYS A 46 19.58 -12.14 -7.72
CA LYS A 46 19.30 -13.15 -8.76
C LYS A 46 19.20 -14.57 -8.22
N ARG A 47 19.92 -14.89 -7.14
CA ARG A 47 19.96 -16.22 -6.52
C ARG A 47 19.87 -16.10 -4.99
N PRO A 48 18.71 -15.73 -4.45
CA PRO A 48 18.53 -15.63 -3.01
C PRO A 48 18.54 -17.01 -2.37
N ILE A 49 19.61 -17.34 -1.65
CA ILE A 49 19.79 -18.65 -1.00
C ILE A 49 19.26 -18.69 0.44
N HIS A 50 18.86 -17.55 1.02
CA HIS A 50 18.24 -17.51 2.33
C HIS A 50 16.70 -17.44 2.22
N PRO A 51 15.93 -18.28 2.95
CA PRO A 51 14.46 -18.33 2.84
C PRO A 51 13.76 -16.99 3.05
N TYR A 52 14.25 -16.15 3.97
CA TYR A 52 13.72 -14.79 4.17
C TYR A 52 13.93 -13.91 2.93
N THR A 53 15.15 -13.88 2.38
CA THR A 53 15.48 -13.08 1.19
C THR A 53 14.67 -13.54 -0.02
N PHE A 54 14.53 -14.84 -0.18
CA PHE A 54 13.70 -15.44 -1.23
C PHE A 54 12.23 -15.03 -1.11
N GLY A 55 11.65 -15.13 0.09
CA GLY A 55 10.29 -14.69 0.36
C GLY A 55 10.11 -13.17 0.19
N LEU A 56 11.13 -12.38 0.58
CA LEU A 56 11.12 -10.93 0.41
C LEU A 56 11.04 -10.54 -1.07
N LEU A 57 11.90 -11.15 -1.93
CA LEU A 57 11.90 -10.90 -3.38
C LEU A 57 10.61 -11.38 -4.06
N LYS A 58 9.99 -12.47 -3.58
CA LYS A 58 8.69 -12.94 -4.08
C LYS A 58 7.53 -12.03 -3.66
N SER A 59 7.69 -11.27 -2.59
CA SER A 59 6.67 -10.35 -2.09
C SER A 59 6.67 -8.98 -2.78
N ILE A 60 7.64 -8.69 -3.66
CA ILE A 60 7.71 -7.41 -4.38
C ILE A 60 6.77 -7.45 -5.59
N PRO A 61 5.84 -6.50 -5.73
CA PRO A 61 5.10 -6.32 -6.96
C PRO A 61 6.04 -5.97 -8.11
N LYS A 62 5.75 -6.43 -9.33
CA LYS A 62 6.54 -6.13 -10.54
C LYS A 62 5.68 -5.48 -11.59
N LEU A 63 6.22 -4.52 -12.34
CA LEU A 63 5.52 -3.89 -13.47
C LEU A 63 5.14 -4.90 -14.56
N SER A 64 5.99 -5.90 -14.77
CA SER A 64 5.79 -6.95 -15.78
C SER A 64 4.65 -7.92 -15.45
N LEU A 65 4.22 -7.99 -14.17
CA LEU A 65 3.24 -8.97 -13.69
C LEU A 65 1.98 -8.29 -13.18
N ALA A 66 0.84 -8.61 -13.78
CA ALA A 66 -0.47 -8.20 -13.25
C ALA A 66 -0.98 -9.22 -12.23
N GLY A 67 -1.25 -8.78 -11.02
CA GLY A 67 -1.75 -9.60 -9.92
C GLY A 67 -0.93 -9.45 -8.65
N LEU A 68 -1.50 -9.92 -7.55
CA LEU A 68 -0.91 -9.75 -6.23
C LEU A 68 0.27 -10.71 -6.01
N PRO A 69 1.40 -10.22 -5.49
CA PRO A 69 2.53 -11.06 -5.12
C PRO A 69 2.19 -11.98 -3.93
N GLU A 70 2.97 -13.03 -3.79
CA GLU A 70 2.87 -13.90 -2.61
C GLU A 70 3.28 -13.11 -1.35
N SER A 71 2.48 -13.25 -0.28
CA SER A 71 2.85 -12.71 1.02
C SER A 71 3.58 -13.77 1.84
N MET A 72 4.62 -13.37 2.56
CA MET A 72 5.27 -14.26 3.52
C MET A 72 4.30 -14.64 4.64
N PRO A 73 4.31 -15.90 5.12
CA PRO A 73 3.48 -16.34 6.23
C PRO A 73 3.90 -15.67 7.55
N GLY A 74 2.97 -15.68 8.51
CA GLY A 74 3.20 -15.21 9.87
C GLY A 74 3.40 -13.70 10.01
N SER A 75 3.79 -13.28 11.21
CA SER A 75 4.13 -11.90 11.55
C SER A 75 5.58 -11.80 12.00
N GLN A 76 6.17 -10.61 11.87
CA GLN A 76 7.51 -10.37 12.43
C GLN A 76 7.48 -10.54 13.96
N PRO A 77 8.53 -11.11 14.56
CA PRO A 77 8.68 -11.16 16.01
C PRO A 77 8.63 -9.75 16.60
N GLN A 78 8.08 -9.63 17.81
CA GLN A 78 8.13 -8.34 18.52
C GLN A 78 9.58 -7.96 18.86
N PRO A 79 9.95 -6.67 18.78
CA PRO A 79 11.27 -6.22 19.18
C PRO A 79 11.61 -6.70 20.60
N GLY A 80 12.82 -7.24 20.79
CA GLY A 80 13.29 -7.74 22.08
C GLY A 80 12.90 -9.19 22.41
N VAL A 81 12.14 -9.87 21.58
CA VAL A 81 11.91 -11.31 21.73
C VAL A 81 13.11 -12.06 21.16
N ILE A 82 13.88 -12.68 22.06
CA ILE A 82 15.04 -13.51 21.69
C ILE A 82 14.54 -14.93 21.39
N SER A 83 14.70 -15.36 20.15
CA SER A 83 14.47 -16.77 19.78
C SER A 83 15.60 -17.66 20.33
N ARG A 84 15.26 -18.85 20.84
CA ARG A 84 16.29 -19.86 21.20
C ARG A 84 16.90 -20.54 19.96
N GLY A 85 16.18 -20.56 18.85
CA GLY A 85 16.59 -21.11 17.57
C GLY A 85 16.74 -20.04 16.50
N CYS A 86 16.58 -20.44 15.23
CA CYS A 86 16.59 -19.53 14.10
C CYS A 86 15.47 -18.46 14.24
N SER A 87 15.83 -17.18 14.16
CA SER A 87 14.89 -16.06 14.30
C SER A 87 13.76 -16.06 13.26
N PHE A 88 13.99 -16.69 12.09
CA PHE A 88 13.00 -16.81 11.01
C PHE A 88 12.18 -18.12 11.06
N PHE A 89 12.40 -18.99 12.04
CA PHE A 89 11.81 -20.35 12.10
C PHE A 89 10.30 -20.39 11.88
N GLU A 90 9.54 -19.56 12.58
CA GLU A 90 8.04 -19.58 12.53
C GLU A 90 7.45 -19.17 11.17
N ARG A 91 8.25 -18.49 10.35
CA ARG A 91 7.85 -17.97 9.03
C ARG A 91 8.50 -18.72 7.86
N CYS A 92 9.37 -19.66 8.16
CA CYS A 92 10.20 -20.34 7.17
C CYS A 92 9.52 -21.60 6.65
N ASN A 93 9.22 -21.64 5.36
CA ASN A 93 8.68 -22.84 4.70
C ASN A 93 9.71 -23.99 4.57
N TYR A 94 10.98 -23.71 4.80
CA TYR A 94 12.10 -24.66 4.73
C TYR A 94 12.66 -24.99 6.12
N SER A 95 11.89 -24.71 7.19
CA SER A 95 12.34 -24.95 8.55
C SER A 95 12.40 -26.45 8.89
N SER A 96 13.34 -26.81 9.77
CA SER A 96 13.51 -28.16 10.33
C SER A 96 13.54 -28.09 11.85
N GLU A 97 13.47 -29.24 12.54
CA GLU A 97 13.57 -29.32 14.00
C GLU A 97 14.90 -28.73 14.52
N LYS A 98 15.98 -28.81 13.73
CA LYS A 98 17.25 -28.16 14.05
C LYS A 98 17.11 -26.64 14.15
N CYS A 99 16.33 -26.03 13.26
CA CYS A 99 16.08 -24.58 13.26
C CYS A 99 15.29 -24.10 14.48
N LYS A 100 14.43 -24.96 15.06
CA LYS A 100 13.62 -24.62 16.24
C LYS A 100 14.48 -24.46 17.47
N ASN A 101 15.47 -25.31 17.62
CA ASN A 101 16.24 -25.46 18.86
C ASN A 101 17.61 -24.80 18.82
N ASN A 102 18.16 -24.56 17.62
CA ASN A 102 19.49 -24.03 17.41
C ASN A 102 19.45 -22.82 16.48
N SER A 103 20.22 -21.77 16.80
CA SER A 103 20.48 -20.65 15.92
C SER A 103 21.62 -21.04 14.97
N PRO A 104 21.47 -20.89 13.62
CA PRO A 104 22.59 -21.08 12.72
C PRO A 104 23.65 -20.01 12.95
N GLU A 105 24.91 -20.32 12.67
CA GLU A 105 25.99 -19.35 12.62
C GLU A 105 26.07 -18.73 11.22
N LEU A 106 26.72 -17.58 11.10
CA LEU A 106 26.99 -16.93 9.82
C LEU A 106 28.19 -17.62 9.17
N GLU A 107 27.94 -18.40 8.12
CA GLU A 107 28.94 -19.17 7.39
C GLU A 107 29.26 -18.49 6.06
N TYR A 108 30.54 -18.42 5.69
CA TYR A 108 30.96 -17.90 4.38
C TYR A 108 31.09 -19.04 3.36
N LEU A 109 30.38 -18.92 2.26
CA LEU A 109 30.40 -19.86 1.14
C LEU A 109 31.30 -19.31 0.03
N GLU A 110 32.50 -19.89 -0.11
CA GLU A 110 33.52 -19.42 -1.06
C GLU A 110 33.00 -19.45 -2.51
N ASP A 111 32.34 -20.55 -2.92
CA ASP A 111 31.82 -20.74 -4.28
C ASP A 111 30.78 -19.68 -4.69
N LEU A 112 30.09 -19.09 -3.73
CA LEU A 112 29.05 -18.09 -3.96
C LEU A 112 29.49 -16.68 -3.56
N ASN A 113 30.66 -16.52 -2.95
CA ASN A 113 31.16 -15.27 -2.38
C ASN A 113 30.10 -14.61 -1.47
N THR A 114 29.43 -15.41 -0.61
CA THR A 114 28.26 -14.99 0.15
C THR A 114 28.29 -15.58 1.55
N SER A 115 28.03 -14.76 2.57
CA SER A 115 27.85 -15.23 3.95
C SER A 115 26.37 -15.47 4.24
N ILE A 116 26.05 -16.62 4.85
CA ILE A 116 24.67 -17.01 5.11
C ILE A 116 24.47 -17.57 6.53
N LYS A 117 23.33 -17.22 7.13
CA LYS A 117 22.90 -17.71 8.44
C LYS A 117 21.69 -18.64 8.29
N CYS A 118 21.88 -19.85 7.73
CA CYS A 118 20.80 -20.81 7.46
C CYS A 118 21.31 -22.24 7.43
N PHE A 119 20.62 -23.19 8.10
CA PHE A 119 20.97 -24.62 8.04
C PHE A 119 20.51 -25.31 6.75
N ASN A 120 19.48 -24.76 6.08
CA ASN A 120 18.76 -25.44 4.99
C ASN A 120 18.87 -24.68 3.65
N TYR A 121 19.94 -23.90 3.45
CA TYR A 121 20.09 -23.07 2.25
C TYR A 121 20.25 -23.90 0.96
N GLU A 122 20.77 -25.12 1.05
CA GLU A 122 20.93 -26.01 -0.10
C GLU A 122 19.60 -26.35 -0.79
N ASN A 123 18.51 -26.40 -0.03
CA ASN A 123 17.18 -26.62 -0.59
C ASN A 123 16.75 -25.52 -1.56
N LEU A 124 17.22 -24.28 -1.34
CA LEU A 124 16.95 -23.15 -2.22
C LEU A 124 17.89 -23.07 -3.42
N ILE A 125 19.11 -23.60 -3.31
CA ILE A 125 20.04 -23.69 -4.46
C ILE A 125 19.44 -24.60 -5.54
N ASN A 126 18.74 -25.66 -5.12
CA ASN A 126 18.10 -26.63 -6.01
C ASN A 126 16.72 -26.16 -6.51
N ASP A 127 16.04 -25.26 -5.77
CA ASP A 127 14.68 -24.77 -6.06
C ASP A 127 14.74 -23.46 -6.89
N ASN A 128 15.51 -23.47 -7.95
CA ASN A 128 16.05 -22.33 -8.71
C ASN A 128 15.02 -21.40 -9.40
N GLU A 129 13.72 -21.46 -9.07
CA GLU A 129 12.72 -20.65 -9.73
C GLU A 129 12.19 -19.53 -8.82
N LEU A 130 12.77 -18.33 -8.97
CA LEU A 130 12.13 -17.06 -8.58
C LEU A 130 10.84 -16.78 -9.40
N ASN A 131 10.19 -17.83 -9.90
CA ASN A 131 8.91 -17.71 -10.57
C ASN A 131 7.88 -17.22 -9.54
N GLN A 132 7.50 -15.96 -9.67
CA GLN A 132 6.44 -15.41 -8.85
C GLN A 132 5.10 -15.98 -9.31
N ASN A 133 4.47 -16.79 -8.48
CA ASN A 133 3.06 -17.10 -8.63
C ASN A 133 2.26 -15.87 -8.25
N VAL A 134 1.77 -15.12 -9.23
CA VAL A 134 0.87 -14.00 -8.95
C VAL A 134 -0.59 -14.50 -8.90
N LYS A 135 -1.26 -14.16 -7.83
CA LYS A 135 -2.70 -14.41 -7.72
C LYS A 135 -3.43 -13.45 -8.66
N LYS A 136 -3.99 -13.99 -9.76
CA LYS A 136 -4.84 -13.18 -10.66
C LYS A 136 -6.05 -12.68 -9.90
N ILE A 137 -6.29 -11.39 -9.99
CA ILE A 137 -7.47 -10.74 -9.41
C ILE A 137 -8.68 -11.11 -10.25
N LYS A 138 -9.69 -11.74 -9.63
CA LYS A 138 -11.00 -11.91 -10.25
C LYS A 138 -11.80 -10.64 -9.98
N THR A 139 -12.06 -9.86 -11.01
CA THR A 139 -12.90 -8.67 -10.91
C THR A 139 -14.34 -9.03 -11.28
N ASN A 140 -15.24 -8.89 -10.31
CA ASN A 140 -16.68 -8.92 -10.55
C ASN A 140 -17.16 -7.50 -10.89
N LEU A 141 -16.65 -6.93 -11.96
CA LEU A 141 -17.07 -5.60 -12.43
C LEU A 141 -18.55 -5.65 -12.81
N GLN A 142 -19.35 -4.84 -12.14
CA GLN A 142 -20.71 -4.56 -12.54
C GLN A 142 -20.69 -3.37 -13.49
N ASP A 143 -21.48 -3.43 -14.56
CA ASP A 143 -21.60 -2.30 -15.51
C ASP A 143 -22.53 -1.19 -14.96
N LYS A 144 -22.39 -0.93 -13.65
CA LYS A 144 -23.13 0.10 -12.91
C LYS A 144 -22.14 1.11 -12.35
N GLU A 145 -22.30 2.37 -12.70
CA GLU A 145 -21.55 3.46 -12.11
C GLU A 145 -21.98 3.67 -10.65
N ILE A 146 -21.00 3.78 -9.74
CA ILE A 146 -21.23 4.02 -8.32
C ILE A 146 -20.84 5.43 -7.90
N LEU A 147 -19.83 6.01 -8.54
CA LEU A 147 -19.36 7.36 -8.27
C LEU A 147 -19.02 8.06 -9.58
N ASP A 148 -19.46 9.32 -9.70
CA ASP A 148 -19.17 10.18 -10.84
C ASP A 148 -18.66 11.55 -10.34
N LEU A 149 -17.52 11.96 -10.81
CA LEU A 149 -16.95 13.28 -10.63
C LEU A 149 -17.10 14.03 -11.95
N SER A 150 -17.87 15.11 -11.97
CA SER A 150 -18.13 15.92 -13.16
C SER A 150 -17.55 17.33 -12.93
N GLU A 151 -16.55 17.71 -13.72
CA GLU A 151 -15.88 19.03 -13.75
C GLU A 151 -15.36 19.48 -12.36
N VAL A 152 -14.91 18.52 -11.55
CA VAL A 152 -14.53 18.80 -10.15
C VAL A 152 -13.22 19.58 -10.11
N SER A 153 -13.26 20.77 -9.51
CA SER A 153 -12.11 21.62 -9.23
C SER A 153 -12.01 21.89 -7.73
N ILE A 154 -10.78 21.86 -7.19
CA ILE A 154 -10.52 21.94 -5.75
C ILE A 154 -9.38 22.94 -5.48
N SER A 155 -9.59 23.82 -4.49
CA SER A 155 -8.57 24.77 -4.03
C SER A 155 -8.37 24.67 -2.52
N TYR A 156 -7.12 24.85 -2.06
CA TYR A 156 -6.77 24.94 -0.64
C TYR A 156 -6.85 26.38 -0.09
N ALA A 157 -7.20 27.37 -0.93
CA ALA A 157 -7.26 28.74 -0.47
C ALA A 157 -8.21 28.86 0.72
N LYS A 158 -7.64 29.13 1.89
CA LYS A 158 -8.41 29.67 3.02
C LYS A 158 -8.90 31.05 2.55
N GLN A 159 -10.21 31.19 2.35
CA GLN A 159 -10.82 32.53 2.28
C GLN A 159 -10.44 33.25 3.57
N LYS A 160 -9.39 34.09 3.52
CA LYS A 160 -9.14 35.02 4.60
C LYS A 160 -10.34 35.96 4.62
N LEU A 161 -11.01 36.08 5.77
CA LEU A 161 -12.13 37.00 5.96
C LEU A 161 -11.82 38.42 5.46
N LEU A 162 -10.56 38.82 5.44
CA LEU A 162 -10.06 40.11 4.93
C LEU A 162 -10.07 40.23 3.39
N ASP A 163 -9.93 39.12 2.67
CA ASP A 163 -9.92 39.13 1.19
C ASP A 163 -11.33 39.37 0.62
N GLN A 164 -12.38 39.00 1.37
CA GLN A 164 -13.77 39.31 1.03
C GLN A 164 -14.11 40.81 1.17
N ILE A 165 -13.43 41.53 2.08
CA ILE A 165 -13.66 42.94 2.33
C ILE A 165 -12.98 43.82 1.28
N PHE A 166 -11.84 43.35 0.71
CA PHE A 166 -11.02 44.14 -0.21
C PHE A 166 -11.18 43.80 -1.69
N ASN A 167 -12.14 42.93 -2.06
CA ASN A 167 -12.34 42.49 -3.46
C ASN A 167 -11.02 42.15 -4.21
N LYS A 168 -9.99 41.74 -3.47
CA LYS A 168 -8.78 41.20 -4.07
C LYS A 168 -9.12 39.86 -4.68
N ILE A 169 -9.15 39.78 -6.00
CA ILE A 169 -9.09 38.55 -6.76
C ILE A 169 -7.73 37.91 -6.37
N SER A 170 -7.74 37.09 -5.33
CA SER A 170 -6.61 36.20 -5.11
C SER A 170 -6.54 35.33 -6.35
N ASP A 171 -5.36 35.19 -6.93
CA ASP A 171 -5.05 34.23 -8.02
C ASP A 171 -5.25 32.83 -7.44
N ASP A 172 -6.51 32.44 -7.35
CA ASP A 172 -6.98 31.22 -6.69
C ASP A 172 -6.93 30.08 -7.71
N ASN A 173 -5.68 29.82 -8.14
CA ASN A 173 -5.42 28.74 -9.08
C ASN A 173 -5.71 27.40 -8.38
N PRO A 174 -6.75 26.67 -8.78
CA PRO A 174 -7.12 25.45 -8.08
C PRO A 174 -5.98 24.43 -8.16
N THR A 175 -5.76 23.73 -7.03
CA THR A 175 -4.76 22.65 -6.94
C THR A 175 -5.12 21.48 -7.84
N VAL A 176 -6.43 21.26 -8.04
CA VAL A 176 -7.00 20.25 -8.93
C VAL A 176 -8.03 20.90 -9.82
N LYS A 177 -8.01 20.60 -11.12
CA LYS A 177 -8.82 21.28 -12.13
C LYS A 177 -9.56 20.29 -13.03
N ASP A 178 -10.84 20.52 -13.24
CA ASP A 178 -11.69 19.90 -14.27
C ASP A 178 -11.61 18.37 -14.27
N ILE A 179 -11.66 17.74 -13.09
CA ILE A 179 -11.63 16.29 -12.98
C ILE A 179 -12.95 15.69 -13.41
N ASN A 180 -12.88 14.85 -14.45
CA ASN A 180 -13.98 14.07 -14.96
C ASN A 180 -13.63 12.59 -14.90
N ILE A 181 -14.28 11.84 -13.99
CA ILE A 181 -14.00 10.43 -13.78
C ILE A 181 -15.26 9.70 -13.30
N ASN A 182 -15.60 8.63 -13.96
CA ASN A 182 -16.64 7.72 -13.52
C ASN A 182 -16.03 6.43 -12.95
N ILE A 183 -16.64 5.88 -11.91
CA ILE A 183 -16.15 4.69 -11.22
C ILE A 183 -17.26 3.66 -11.17
N LYS A 184 -16.95 2.43 -11.59
CA LYS A 184 -17.88 1.32 -11.63
C LYS A 184 -17.93 0.58 -10.29
N LYS A 185 -19.07 -0.01 -9.97
CA LYS A 185 -19.24 -0.80 -8.74
C LYS A 185 -18.35 -2.04 -8.76
N GLY A 186 -17.63 -2.26 -7.66
CA GLY A 186 -16.67 -3.36 -7.53
C GLY A 186 -15.33 -3.12 -8.23
N GLU A 187 -15.11 -1.95 -8.84
CA GLU A 187 -13.87 -1.56 -9.49
C GLU A 187 -12.80 -1.17 -8.46
N THR A 188 -11.55 -1.39 -8.79
CA THR A 188 -10.41 -0.69 -8.18
C THR A 188 -9.83 0.26 -9.21
N ILE A 189 -10.07 1.57 -9.03
CA ILE A 189 -9.40 2.59 -9.82
C ILE A 189 -8.24 3.19 -9.03
N ALA A 190 -7.07 3.25 -9.65
CA ALA A 190 -5.90 3.87 -9.02
C ALA A 190 -5.68 5.28 -9.55
N LEU A 191 -5.33 6.22 -8.66
CA LEU A 191 -4.86 7.56 -9.00
C LEU A 191 -3.35 7.60 -8.83
N VAL A 192 -2.61 7.88 -9.88
CA VAL A 192 -1.15 7.93 -9.91
C VAL A 192 -0.64 9.29 -10.40
N GLY A 193 0.62 9.58 -10.15
CA GLY A 193 1.29 10.82 -10.50
C GLY A 193 2.28 11.24 -9.43
N GLU A 194 3.10 12.26 -9.68
CA GLU A 194 4.09 12.79 -8.74
C GLU A 194 3.49 13.30 -7.43
N SER A 195 4.34 13.46 -6.41
CA SER A 195 3.93 14.11 -5.17
C SER A 195 3.45 15.54 -5.47
N GLY A 196 2.32 15.93 -4.86
CA GLY A 196 1.71 17.24 -5.12
C GLY A 196 0.79 17.30 -6.35
N SER A 197 0.63 16.25 -7.16
CA SER A 197 -0.27 16.24 -8.33
C SER A 197 -1.77 16.34 -8.01
N GLY A 198 -2.16 16.25 -6.72
CA GLY A 198 -3.56 16.41 -6.30
C GLY A 198 -4.30 15.12 -5.93
N LYS A 199 -3.67 13.96 -5.91
CA LYS A 199 -4.28 12.65 -5.60
C LYS A 199 -5.05 12.63 -4.27
N SER A 200 -4.35 12.90 -3.16
CA SER A 200 -4.96 12.95 -1.82
C SER A 200 -5.98 14.09 -1.68
N THR A 201 -5.83 15.16 -2.47
CA THR A 201 -6.81 16.25 -2.55
C THR A 201 -8.15 15.76 -3.11
N ILE A 202 -8.12 14.97 -4.19
CA ILE A 202 -9.31 14.34 -4.77
C ILE A 202 -9.96 13.39 -3.74
N LEU A 203 -9.17 12.51 -3.10
CA LEU A 203 -9.70 11.60 -2.07
C LEU A 203 -10.39 12.35 -0.93
N LYS A 204 -9.74 13.40 -0.39
CA LYS A 204 -10.30 14.22 0.69
C LYS A 204 -11.58 14.93 0.26
N SER A 205 -11.70 15.36 -0.98
CA SER A 205 -12.92 15.96 -1.50
C SER A 205 -14.05 14.93 -1.65
N ILE A 206 -13.76 13.74 -2.16
CA ILE A 206 -14.73 12.63 -2.22
C ILE A 206 -15.19 12.26 -0.79
N ALA A 207 -14.29 12.23 0.18
CA ALA A 207 -14.61 11.98 1.59
C ALA A 207 -15.42 13.09 2.25
N GLY A 208 -15.54 14.29 1.63
CA GLY A 208 -16.20 15.47 2.20
C GLY A 208 -15.34 16.24 3.22
N LEU A 209 -14.05 15.92 3.29
CA LEU A 209 -13.08 16.60 4.16
C LEU A 209 -12.54 17.90 3.56
N LEU A 210 -12.67 18.06 2.24
CA LEU A 210 -12.24 19.24 1.51
C LEU A 210 -13.35 19.63 0.51
N ARG A 211 -13.76 20.90 0.55
CA ARG A 211 -14.82 21.39 -0.34
C ARG A 211 -14.35 21.51 -1.78
N THR A 212 -15.21 21.15 -2.71
CA THR A 212 -15.03 21.49 -4.13
C THR A 212 -15.22 22.98 -4.32
N LYS A 213 -14.44 23.58 -5.24
CA LYS A 213 -14.64 24.94 -5.72
C LYS A 213 -15.75 24.95 -6.78
N ASP A 214 -15.62 24.03 -7.75
CA ASP A 214 -16.55 23.84 -8.85
C ASP A 214 -16.81 22.35 -9.08
N GLY A 215 -17.84 22.04 -9.87
CA GLY A 215 -18.21 20.68 -10.24
C GLY A 215 -19.04 19.95 -9.20
N LYS A 216 -19.34 18.67 -9.49
CA LYS A 216 -20.23 17.85 -8.67
C LYS A 216 -19.68 16.45 -8.48
N ILE A 217 -19.94 15.89 -7.28
CA ILE A 217 -19.66 14.49 -6.94
C ILE A 217 -21.00 13.80 -6.77
N LYS A 218 -21.29 12.79 -7.60
CA LYS A 218 -22.56 12.04 -7.55
C LYS A 218 -22.31 10.60 -7.14
N PHE A 219 -23.14 10.09 -6.23
CA PHE A 219 -23.18 8.69 -5.84
C PHE A 219 -24.41 8.01 -6.45
N ASP A 220 -24.23 6.81 -7.02
CA ASP A 220 -25.28 5.99 -7.62
C ASP A 220 -26.17 6.78 -8.62
N LYS A 221 -25.52 7.52 -9.56
CA LYS A 221 -26.07 8.35 -10.65
C LYS A 221 -26.95 9.54 -10.22
N ASN A 222 -27.73 9.42 -9.17
CA ASN A 222 -28.79 10.38 -8.84
C ASN A 222 -28.58 11.19 -7.56
N ARG A 223 -27.64 10.78 -6.69
CA ARG A 223 -27.40 11.43 -5.41
C ARG A 223 -26.16 12.29 -5.50
N GLU A 224 -26.33 13.60 -5.49
CA GLU A 224 -25.24 14.54 -5.30
C GLU A 224 -24.78 14.49 -3.85
N LEU A 225 -23.48 14.23 -3.65
CA LEU A 225 -22.86 14.24 -2.32
C LEU A 225 -22.33 15.63 -2.03
N SER A 226 -22.66 16.15 -0.85
CA SER A 226 -22.04 17.39 -0.39
C SER A 226 -20.53 17.23 -0.25
N SER A 227 -19.77 18.20 -0.71
CA SER A 227 -18.33 18.28 -0.45
C SER A 227 -17.99 18.71 0.98
N ASP A 228 -19.00 19.12 1.77
CA ASP A 228 -18.86 19.42 3.19
C ASP A 228 -19.38 18.24 4.02
N LEU A 229 -18.49 17.64 4.81
CA LEU A 229 -18.80 16.52 5.70
C LEU A 229 -19.96 16.79 6.65
N LYS A 230 -20.09 18.05 7.13
CA LYS A 230 -21.14 18.46 8.08
C LYS A 230 -22.54 18.42 7.49
N LEU A 231 -22.66 18.46 6.17
CA LEU A 231 -23.91 18.42 5.44
C LEU A 231 -24.31 17.01 5.01
N ARG A 232 -23.42 16.02 5.20
CA ARG A 232 -23.71 14.61 4.89
C ARG A 232 -24.52 13.95 5.99
N ASN A 233 -25.53 13.20 5.61
CA ASN A 233 -26.29 12.39 6.55
C ASN A 233 -25.50 11.13 6.98
N PRO A 234 -25.88 10.45 8.09
CA PRO A 234 -25.16 9.28 8.58
C PRO A 234 -24.96 8.15 7.57
N ASN A 235 -25.93 7.94 6.67
CA ASN A 235 -25.80 6.92 5.64
C ASN A 235 -24.77 7.31 4.58
N GLU A 236 -24.69 8.58 4.18
CA GLU A 236 -23.66 9.09 3.26
C GLU A 236 -22.25 9.02 3.86
N LEU A 237 -22.15 9.21 5.20
CA LEU A 237 -20.88 9.02 5.91
C LEU A 237 -20.47 7.55 5.97
N ARG A 238 -21.45 6.64 6.09
CA ARG A 238 -21.22 5.20 6.17
C ARG A 238 -20.70 4.61 4.87
N ILE A 239 -21.28 5.00 3.72
CA ILE A 239 -21.04 4.39 2.41
C ILE A 239 -19.66 4.69 1.84
N ILE A 240 -19.00 5.78 2.28
CA ILE A 240 -17.63 6.14 1.86
C ILE A 240 -16.73 6.21 3.11
N GLN A 241 -15.72 5.36 3.13
CA GLN A 241 -14.73 5.34 4.21
C GLN A 241 -13.33 5.61 3.68
N LEU A 242 -12.50 6.29 4.48
CA LEU A 242 -11.12 6.64 4.13
C LEU A 242 -10.15 5.90 5.04
N ILE A 243 -9.17 5.23 4.42
CA ILE A 243 -8.01 4.67 5.09
C ILE A 243 -6.83 5.61 4.80
N PHE A 244 -6.28 6.22 5.85
CA PHE A 244 -5.21 7.20 5.78
C PHE A 244 -3.85 6.52 5.57
N GLN A 245 -2.90 7.26 5.03
CA GLN A 245 -1.51 6.87 4.81
C GLN A 245 -0.83 6.42 6.13
N ASN A 246 -0.98 7.23 7.18
CA ASN A 246 -0.43 6.94 8.49
C ASN A 246 -1.54 6.49 9.46
N PRO A 247 -1.55 5.22 9.91
CA PRO A 247 -2.56 4.76 10.84
C PRO A 247 -2.52 5.50 12.19
N ASP A 248 -1.37 6.02 12.62
CA ASP A 248 -1.24 6.78 13.87
C ASP A 248 -2.05 8.09 13.86
N GLU A 249 -2.26 8.69 12.69
CA GLU A 249 -3.11 9.89 12.54
C GLU A 249 -4.60 9.56 12.62
N SER A 250 -4.96 8.32 12.37
CA SER A 250 -6.35 7.88 12.25
C SER A 250 -6.86 7.08 13.45
N LEU A 251 -5.98 6.48 14.23
CA LEU A 251 -6.32 5.69 15.40
C LEU A 251 -6.14 6.53 16.67
N ASN A 252 -7.22 6.67 17.46
CA ASN A 252 -7.10 7.36 18.74
C ASN A 252 -6.21 6.58 19.71
N PRO A 253 -5.05 7.12 20.16
CA PRO A 253 -4.09 6.40 20.98
C PRO A 253 -4.63 6.01 22.37
N ASN A 254 -5.71 6.64 22.82
CA ASN A 254 -6.34 6.40 24.13
C ASN A 254 -7.50 5.37 24.06
N HIS A 255 -7.83 4.87 22.87
CA HIS A 255 -8.84 3.84 22.67
C HIS A 255 -8.18 2.48 22.48
N THR A 256 -8.82 1.44 23.01
CA THR A 256 -8.45 0.07 22.69
C THR A 256 -8.83 -0.28 21.25
N VAL A 257 -8.27 -1.36 20.70
CA VAL A 257 -8.66 -1.89 19.40
C VAL A 257 -10.18 -2.21 19.38
N GLU A 258 -10.71 -2.73 20.48
CA GLU A 258 -12.15 -2.95 20.63
C GLU A 258 -12.94 -1.66 20.47
N ASP A 259 -12.56 -0.59 21.18
CA ASP A 259 -13.24 0.70 21.10
C ASP A 259 -13.21 1.29 19.68
N ILE A 260 -12.06 1.21 19.02
CA ILE A 260 -11.84 1.72 17.67
C ILE A 260 -12.76 1.04 16.66
N ILE A 261 -12.89 -0.30 16.72
CA ILE A 261 -13.74 -1.08 15.80
C ILE A 261 -15.22 -0.97 16.21
N ALA A 262 -15.50 -0.88 17.52
CA ALA A 262 -16.86 -0.74 18.03
C ALA A 262 -17.54 0.56 17.59
N GLN A 263 -16.78 1.65 17.42
CA GLN A 263 -17.31 2.98 17.14
C GLN A 263 -18.21 3.00 15.88
N PRO A 264 -17.76 2.59 14.68
CA PRO A 264 -18.63 2.57 13.50
C PRO A 264 -19.79 1.55 13.63
N LEU A 265 -19.59 0.43 14.30
CA LEU A 265 -20.64 -0.58 14.52
C LEU A 265 -21.77 -0.01 15.40
N LYS A 266 -21.43 0.71 16.45
CA LYS A 266 -22.41 1.39 17.32
C LYS A 266 -23.10 2.54 16.57
N LEU A 267 -22.32 3.38 15.88
CA LEU A 267 -22.82 4.59 15.23
C LEU A 267 -23.79 4.27 14.09
N TYR A 268 -23.45 3.35 13.20
CA TYR A 268 -24.22 3.09 11.99
C TYR A 268 -25.26 1.98 12.12
N PHE A 269 -25.04 1.03 13.03
CA PHE A 269 -25.91 -0.14 13.18
C PHE A 269 -26.55 -0.30 14.57
N GLY A 270 -26.19 0.57 15.54
CA GLY A 270 -26.73 0.52 16.89
C GLY A 270 -26.36 -0.73 17.66
N LEU A 271 -25.33 -1.50 17.25
CA LEU A 271 -24.97 -2.77 17.87
C LEU A 271 -24.49 -2.59 19.30
N LYS A 272 -24.89 -3.53 20.19
CA LYS A 272 -24.55 -3.52 21.63
C LYS A 272 -24.28 -4.95 22.15
N GLY A 273 -23.63 -5.04 23.31
CA GLY A 273 -23.48 -6.28 24.07
C GLY A 273 -22.81 -7.40 23.28
N LYS A 274 -23.37 -8.61 23.35
CA LYS A 274 -22.80 -9.83 22.75
C LYS A 274 -22.68 -9.76 21.20
N GLU A 275 -23.67 -9.13 20.57
CA GLU A 275 -23.68 -8.98 19.10
C GLU A 275 -22.55 -8.05 18.61
N LEU A 276 -22.34 -6.93 19.31
CA LEU A 276 -21.22 -6.03 19.04
C LEU A 276 -19.88 -6.76 19.16
N LYS A 277 -19.67 -7.49 20.28
CA LYS A 277 -18.42 -8.24 20.51
C LYS A 277 -18.19 -9.30 19.42
N LYS A 278 -19.23 -10.04 19.01
CA LYS A 278 -19.13 -11.01 17.92
C LYS A 278 -18.69 -10.36 16.61
N ASN A 279 -19.29 -9.23 16.21
CA ASN A 279 -18.92 -8.54 14.98
C ASN A 279 -17.48 -8.00 15.03
N ILE A 280 -16.99 -7.55 16.20
CA ILE A 280 -15.60 -7.12 16.36
C ILE A 280 -14.64 -8.28 16.16
N ILE A 281 -14.92 -9.45 16.78
CA ILE A 281 -14.10 -10.66 16.64
C ILE A 281 -14.06 -11.11 15.18
N ASP A 282 -15.21 -11.15 14.50
CA ASP A 282 -15.31 -11.54 13.09
C ASP A 282 -14.48 -10.60 12.19
N LEU A 283 -14.49 -9.29 12.45
CA LEU A 283 -13.68 -8.31 11.72
C LEU A 283 -12.18 -8.49 12.00
N LEU A 284 -11.80 -8.70 13.26
CA LEU A 284 -10.41 -8.96 13.61
C LEU A 284 -9.87 -10.21 12.93
N GLN A 285 -10.66 -11.30 12.90
CA GLN A 285 -10.28 -12.52 12.19
C GLN A 285 -10.11 -12.28 10.69
N LYS A 286 -11.02 -11.51 10.07
CA LYS A 286 -10.91 -11.12 8.66
C LYS A 286 -9.62 -10.36 8.35
N VAL A 287 -9.15 -9.50 9.27
CA VAL A 287 -7.86 -8.79 9.12
C VAL A 287 -6.68 -9.59 9.71
N ARG A 288 -6.85 -10.87 9.99
CA ARG A 288 -5.82 -11.79 10.51
C ARG A 288 -5.21 -11.31 11.83
N LEU A 289 -6.05 -10.77 12.71
CA LEU A 289 -5.72 -10.45 14.10
C LEU A 289 -6.55 -11.33 15.03
N GLY A 290 -5.91 -11.83 16.09
CA GLY A 290 -6.59 -12.65 17.09
C GLY A 290 -7.43 -11.83 18.06
N GLU A 291 -8.37 -12.47 18.78
CA GLU A 291 -9.23 -11.81 19.79
C GLU A 291 -8.42 -11.07 20.87
N PHE A 292 -7.24 -11.58 21.22
CA PHE A 292 -6.39 -10.97 22.25
C PHE A 292 -5.91 -9.55 21.92
N TYR A 293 -6.02 -9.12 20.65
CA TYR A 293 -5.73 -7.74 20.26
C TYR A 293 -6.80 -6.75 20.75
N MET A 294 -8.00 -7.19 21.09
CA MET A 294 -9.11 -6.31 21.50
C MET A 294 -8.72 -5.35 22.64
N SER A 295 -7.97 -5.85 23.63
CA SER A 295 -7.54 -5.07 24.80
C SER A 295 -6.29 -4.23 24.59
N ARG A 296 -5.64 -4.32 23.43
CA ARG A 296 -4.42 -3.56 23.14
C ARG A 296 -4.74 -2.14 22.69
N TYR A 297 -3.81 -1.24 22.99
CA TYR A 297 -3.79 0.14 22.51
C TYR A 297 -2.93 0.27 21.26
N PRO A 298 -3.15 1.28 20.38
CA PRO A 298 -2.35 1.49 19.18
C PRO A 298 -0.83 1.50 19.41
N ARG A 299 -0.36 2.11 20.51
CA ARG A 299 1.07 2.13 20.89
C ARG A 299 1.70 0.75 21.15
N GLN A 300 0.88 -0.27 21.35
CA GLN A 300 1.32 -1.65 21.59
C GLN A 300 1.33 -2.51 20.33
N LEU A 301 1.04 -1.90 19.17
CA LEU A 301 0.92 -2.55 17.87
C LEU A 301 2.10 -2.18 16.98
N SER A 302 2.54 -3.12 16.16
CA SER A 302 3.44 -2.85 15.03
C SER A 302 2.75 -2.01 13.94
N GLY A 303 3.50 -1.40 13.04
CA GLY A 303 2.94 -0.61 11.93
C GLY A 303 1.92 -1.40 11.09
N GLY A 304 2.25 -2.63 10.73
CA GLY A 304 1.35 -3.50 9.98
C GLY A 304 0.10 -3.93 10.76
N GLU A 305 0.17 -4.10 12.08
CA GLU A 305 -0.99 -4.38 12.94
C GLU A 305 -1.89 -3.15 13.05
N LYS A 306 -1.32 -1.96 13.24
CA LYS A 306 -2.07 -0.68 13.22
C LYS A 306 -2.82 -0.51 11.92
N GLN A 307 -2.15 -0.78 10.79
CA GLN A 307 -2.78 -0.69 9.47
C GLN A 307 -3.96 -1.66 9.34
N ARG A 308 -3.81 -2.91 9.80
CA ARG A 308 -4.91 -3.88 9.80
C ARG A 308 -6.07 -3.46 10.70
N VAL A 309 -5.82 -2.82 11.83
CA VAL A 309 -6.87 -2.24 12.69
C VAL A 309 -7.57 -1.07 11.98
N ALA A 310 -6.84 -0.20 11.29
CA ALA A 310 -7.42 0.89 10.50
C ALA A 310 -8.31 0.36 9.37
N VAL A 311 -7.87 -0.70 8.68
CA VAL A 311 -8.68 -1.42 7.69
C VAL A 311 -9.94 -2.01 8.33
N ALA A 312 -9.83 -2.75 9.45
CA ALA A 312 -10.99 -3.32 10.15
C ALA A 312 -12.01 -2.25 10.56
N ARG A 313 -11.54 -1.08 11.05
CA ARG A 313 -12.40 0.05 11.38
C ARG A 313 -13.18 0.57 10.17
N ALA A 314 -12.52 0.71 9.02
CA ALA A 314 -13.18 1.15 7.80
C ALA A 314 -14.25 0.15 7.35
N PHE A 315 -13.94 -1.15 7.36
CA PHE A 315 -14.90 -2.20 6.99
C PHE A 315 -16.02 -2.42 8.01
N ALA A 316 -15.84 -2.01 9.27
CA ALA A 316 -16.89 -2.05 10.28
C ALA A 316 -18.11 -1.20 9.90
N ALA A 317 -17.94 -0.17 9.07
CA ALA A 317 -19.03 0.62 8.51
C ALA A 317 -19.78 -0.09 7.36
N LYS A 318 -19.29 -1.24 6.86
CA LYS A 318 -19.79 -1.93 5.64
C LYS A 318 -19.93 -0.95 4.47
N PRO A 319 -18.85 -0.32 4.01
CA PRO A 319 -18.88 0.73 3.01
C PRO A 319 -19.09 0.19 1.60
N ASP A 320 -19.68 1.00 0.73
CA ASP A 320 -19.76 0.76 -0.71
C ASP A 320 -18.46 1.17 -1.42
N ILE A 321 -17.79 2.22 -0.89
CA ILE A 321 -16.54 2.75 -1.43
C ILE A 321 -15.51 2.89 -0.31
N ILE A 322 -14.29 2.43 -0.56
CA ILE A 322 -13.12 2.72 0.28
C ILE A 322 -12.12 3.55 -0.51
N LEU A 323 -11.72 4.65 0.10
CA LEU A 323 -10.65 5.52 -0.35
C LEU A 323 -9.36 5.08 0.35
N CYS A 324 -8.36 4.67 -0.41
CA CYS A 324 -7.07 4.22 0.08
C CYS A 324 -6.01 5.29 -0.22
N ASP A 325 -5.61 6.08 0.78
CA ASP A 325 -4.57 7.10 0.62
C ASP A 325 -3.22 6.53 1.05
N GLU A 326 -2.43 6.06 0.10
CA GLU A 326 -1.08 5.49 0.29
C GLU A 326 -0.97 4.44 1.41
N VAL A 327 -1.95 3.56 1.51
CA VAL A 327 -2.14 2.61 2.63
C VAL A 327 -0.99 1.63 2.87
N THR A 328 -0.02 1.55 1.96
CA THR A 328 1.13 0.62 2.04
C THR A 328 2.48 1.31 2.06
N SER A 329 2.56 2.64 1.90
CA SER A 329 3.82 3.39 1.74
C SER A 329 4.75 3.34 2.96
N ALA A 330 4.21 3.24 4.17
CA ALA A 330 4.96 3.19 5.42
C ALA A 330 5.28 1.75 5.89
N LEU A 331 5.00 0.74 5.05
CA LEU A 331 5.15 -0.67 5.40
C LEU A 331 6.36 -1.29 4.68
N ASP A 332 7.02 -2.24 5.35
CA ASP A 332 8.00 -3.07 4.68
C ASP A 332 7.35 -3.96 3.61
N VAL A 333 8.14 -4.40 2.63
CA VAL A 333 7.67 -5.14 1.44
C VAL A 333 6.82 -6.36 1.81
N SER A 334 7.21 -7.10 2.85
CA SER A 334 6.50 -8.32 3.25
C SER A 334 5.13 -8.04 3.87
N VAL A 335 5.03 -6.96 4.64
CA VAL A 335 3.77 -6.49 5.25
C VAL A 335 2.89 -5.83 4.18
N GLN A 336 3.48 -5.07 3.25
CA GLN A 336 2.80 -4.48 2.11
C GLN A 336 2.04 -5.54 1.29
N ALA A 337 2.72 -6.62 0.88
CA ALA A 337 2.09 -7.73 0.17
C ALA A 337 0.93 -8.35 0.96
N ALA A 338 1.10 -8.53 2.28
CA ALA A 338 0.06 -9.08 3.14
C ALA A 338 -1.17 -8.15 3.24
N VAL A 339 -0.97 -6.83 3.32
CA VAL A 339 -2.05 -5.83 3.36
C VAL A 339 -2.77 -5.75 2.01
N LEU A 340 -2.06 -5.80 0.88
CA LEU A 340 -2.67 -5.81 -0.45
C LEU A 340 -3.55 -7.06 -0.66
N ASN A 341 -3.05 -8.24 -0.29
CA ASN A 341 -3.82 -9.47 -0.34
C ASN A 341 -5.06 -9.43 0.57
N LEU A 342 -4.93 -8.82 1.75
CA LEU A 342 -6.04 -8.60 2.67
C LEU A 342 -7.10 -7.67 2.07
N LEU A 343 -6.70 -6.53 1.51
CA LEU A 343 -7.63 -5.58 0.87
C LEU A 343 -8.38 -6.25 -0.28
N GLN A 344 -7.70 -7.04 -1.10
CA GLN A 344 -8.34 -7.78 -2.18
C GLN A 344 -9.36 -8.81 -1.67
N GLN A 345 -9.01 -9.56 -0.62
CA GLN A 345 -9.94 -10.52 0.01
C GLN A 345 -11.17 -9.80 0.55
N LEU A 346 -11.00 -8.68 1.26
CA LEU A 346 -12.10 -7.89 1.80
C LEU A 346 -12.96 -7.27 0.68
N LYS A 347 -12.35 -6.84 -0.45
CA LYS A 347 -13.07 -6.39 -1.63
C LYS A 347 -14.01 -7.47 -2.16
N GLU A 348 -13.52 -8.70 -2.28
CA GLU A 348 -14.31 -9.85 -2.74
C GLU A 348 -15.42 -10.20 -1.75
N ASP A 349 -15.13 -10.23 -0.44
CA ASP A 349 -16.08 -10.58 0.62
C ASP A 349 -17.24 -9.58 0.75
N PHE A 350 -16.95 -8.28 0.58
CA PHE A 350 -17.92 -7.20 0.82
C PHE A 350 -18.46 -6.56 -0.48
N GLY A 351 -17.89 -6.88 -1.64
CA GLY A 351 -18.27 -6.27 -2.92
C GLY A 351 -17.97 -4.77 -2.99
N THR A 352 -16.92 -4.32 -2.31
CA THR A 352 -16.58 -2.91 -2.14
C THR A 352 -15.80 -2.37 -3.34
N THR A 353 -16.02 -1.10 -3.69
CA THR A 353 -15.27 -0.35 -4.72
C THR A 353 -14.09 0.36 -4.10
N TYR A 354 -12.93 0.38 -4.75
CA TYR A 354 -11.75 1.07 -4.27
C TYR A 354 -11.33 2.23 -5.15
N ILE A 355 -10.97 3.35 -4.50
CA ILE A 355 -10.18 4.42 -5.11
C ILE A 355 -8.83 4.41 -4.41
N PHE A 356 -7.80 3.98 -5.12
CA PHE A 356 -6.50 3.64 -4.55
C PHE A 356 -5.45 4.66 -5.00
N VAL A 357 -4.80 5.32 -4.04
CA VAL A 357 -3.66 6.20 -4.28
C VAL A 357 -2.39 5.50 -3.86
N SER A 358 -1.40 5.48 -4.73
CA SER A 358 -0.04 5.04 -4.43
C SER A 358 0.96 5.75 -5.34
N HIS A 359 2.17 5.95 -4.83
CA HIS A 359 3.33 6.37 -5.62
C HIS A 359 4.10 5.16 -6.19
N ASP A 360 3.83 3.94 -5.69
CA ASP A 360 4.42 2.70 -6.20
C ASP A 360 3.57 2.14 -7.35
N LEU A 361 4.06 2.33 -8.57
CA LEU A 361 3.37 1.90 -9.78
C LEU A 361 3.30 0.38 -9.92
N ALA A 362 4.21 -0.38 -9.34
CA ALA A 362 4.14 -1.83 -9.34
C ALA A 362 3.00 -2.33 -8.43
N VAL A 363 2.78 -1.67 -7.28
CA VAL A 363 1.61 -1.90 -6.42
C VAL A 363 0.31 -1.58 -7.18
N VAL A 364 0.26 -0.44 -7.85
CA VAL A 364 -0.90 -0.04 -8.65
C VAL A 364 -1.19 -1.08 -9.73
N ARG A 365 -0.17 -1.52 -10.46
CA ARG A 365 -0.30 -2.57 -11.48
C ARG A 365 -0.86 -3.87 -10.92
N ALA A 366 -0.49 -4.20 -9.68
CA ALA A 366 -0.90 -5.44 -9.02
C ALA A 366 -2.38 -5.44 -8.59
N ILE A 367 -2.97 -4.28 -8.23
CA ILE A 367 -4.29 -4.24 -7.59
C ILE A 367 -5.38 -3.55 -8.44
N SER A 368 -5.02 -2.70 -9.40
CA SER A 368 -5.99 -1.85 -10.10
C SER A 368 -6.55 -2.45 -11.38
N ASP A 369 -7.85 -2.22 -11.60
CA ASP A 369 -8.55 -2.50 -12.84
C ASP A 369 -8.36 -1.39 -13.88
N ARG A 370 -8.42 -0.13 -13.41
CA ARG A 370 -8.16 1.09 -14.20
C ARG A 370 -7.19 2.00 -13.47
N VAL A 371 -6.49 2.79 -14.25
CA VAL A 371 -5.53 3.80 -13.77
C VAL A 371 -5.92 5.16 -14.33
N ALA A 372 -5.88 6.17 -13.46
CA ALA A 372 -6.04 7.57 -13.80
C ALA A 372 -4.74 8.30 -13.44
N VAL A 373 -4.08 8.86 -14.41
CA VAL A 373 -2.80 9.56 -14.29
C VAL A 373 -3.05 11.04 -14.11
N LEU A 374 -2.53 11.60 -13.01
CA LEU A 374 -2.61 13.02 -12.68
C LEU A 374 -1.26 13.71 -12.90
N TYR A 375 -1.31 14.82 -13.61
CA TYR A 375 -0.17 15.71 -13.78
C TYR A 375 -0.59 17.16 -13.52
N GLN A 376 0.10 17.85 -12.63
CA GLN A 376 -0.16 19.25 -12.28
C GLN A 376 -1.65 19.58 -12.04
N GLY A 377 -2.34 18.72 -11.28
CA GLY A 377 -3.73 18.93 -10.92
C GLY A 377 -4.76 18.57 -12.00
N ARG A 378 -4.35 17.99 -13.13
CA ARG A 378 -5.24 17.56 -14.21
C ARG A 378 -5.12 16.07 -14.50
N LEU A 379 -6.19 15.47 -14.98
CA LEU A 379 -6.15 14.12 -15.56
C LEU A 379 -5.51 14.20 -16.96
N CYS A 380 -4.42 13.49 -17.16
CA CYS A 380 -3.77 13.41 -18.46
C CYS A 380 -4.05 12.09 -19.19
N GLU A 381 -4.31 11.01 -18.48
CA GLU A 381 -4.65 9.71 -19.07
C GLU A 381 -5.54 8.90 -18.11
N VAL A 382 -6.56 8.22 -18.65
CA VAL A 382 -7.43 7.30 -17.90
C VAL A 382 -7.75 6.09 -18.77
N GLY A 383 -7.46 4.90 -18.28
CA GLY A 383 -7.74 3.67 -19.05
C GLY A 383 -7.62 2.40 -18.24
N PRO A 384 -7.92 1.24 -18.86
CA PRO A 384 -7.63 -0.06 -18.27
C PRO A 384 -6.17 -0.16 -17.85
N SER A 385 -5.92 -0.71 -16.66
CA SER A 385 -4.56 -0.81 -16.11
C SER A 385 -3.60 -1.48 -17.09
N LYS A 386 -4.04 -2.55 -17.77
CA LYS A 386 -3.24 -3.25 -18.78
C LYS A 386 -2.76 -2.30 -19.89
N ASP A 387 -3.68 -1.49 -20.42
CA ASP A 387 -3.41 -0.66 -21.60
C ASP A 387 -2.50 0.52 -21.24
N VAL A 388 -2.77 1.21 -20.13
CA VAL A 388 -1.95 2.32 -19.64
C VAL A 388 -0.48 1.89 -19.38
N TYR A 389 -0.27 0.66 -18.87
CA TYR A 389 1.08 0.15 -18.61
C TYR A 389 1.81 -0.37 -19.86
N GLN A 390 1.08 -0.91 -20.84
CA GLN A 390 1.68 -1.50 -22.05
C GLN A 390 1.80 -0.48 -23.19
N PHE A 391 0.85 0.45 -23.28
CA PHE A 391 0.70 1.40 -24.38
C PHE A 391 0.30 2.78 -23.83
N PRO A 392 1.17 3.43 -23.03
CA PRO A 392 0.88 4.77 -22.50
C PRO A 392 0.63 5.74 -23.65
N SER A 393 -0.47 6.50 -23.57
CA SER A 393 -0.88 7.44 -24.62
C SER A 393 -0.37 8.86 -24.36
N HIS A 394 -0.05 9.18 -23.10
CA HIS A 394 0.45 10.51 -22.72
C HIS A 394 1.95 10.46 -22.40
N PRO A 395 2.77 11.42 -22.92
CA PRO A 395 4.23 11.42 -22.69
C PRO A 395 4.63 11.37 -21.21
N TYR A 396 3.91 12.08 -20.34
CA TYR A 396 4.14 12.04 -18.90
C TYR A 396 3.95 10.62 -18.31
N THR A 397 2.96 9.86 -18.79
CA THR A 397 2.75 8.47 -18.36
C THR A 397 3.95 7.59 -18.72
N GLU A 398 4.52 7.79 -19.90
CA GLU A 398 5.72 7.05 -20.35
C GLU A 398 6.93 7.38 -19.45
N VAL A 399 7.15 8.66 -19.16
CA VAL A 399 8.21 9.11 -18.23
C VAL A 399 8.00 8.51 -16.84
N LEU A 400 6.78 8.57 -16.32
CA LEU A 400 6.44 8.06 -15.00
C LEU A 400 6.69 6.54 -14.88
N LEU A 401 6.32 5.77 -15.90
CA LEU A 401 6.57 4.32 -15.96
C LEU A 401 8.05 3.99 -16.15
N GLY A 402 8.77 4.78 -16.94
CA GLY A 402 10.21 4.62 -17.18
C GLY A 402 11.07 4.89 -15.94
N ALA A 403 10.58 5.67 -14.99
CA ALA A 403 11.28 5.99 -13.75
C ALA A 403 11.20 4.90 -12.68
N VAL A 404 10.39 3.85 -12.87
CA VAL A 404 10.23 2.78 -11.87
C VAL A 404 11.50 1.93 -11.79
N LEU A 405 11.98 1.74 -10.57
CA LEU A 405 13.16 0.91 -10.30
C LEU A 405 12.71 -0.52 -10.03
N GLU A 406 13.21 -1.46 -10.82
CA GLU A 406 12.99 -2.88 -10.56
C GLU A 406 14.13 -3.47 -9.69
N PRO A 407 13.84 -4.50 -8.86
CA PRO A 407 14.85 -5.16 -8.03
C PRO A 407 15.71 -6.13 -8.85
N ASP A 408 16.16 -5.66 -9.99
CA ASP A 408 17.00 -6.35 -10.94
C ASP A 408 18.19 -5.45 -11.33
N PRO A 409 19.43 -5.85 -10.99
CA PRO A 409 20.61 -5.04 -11.27
C PRO A 409 20.94 -4.92 -12.77
N ASP A 410 20.31 -5.74 -13.63
CA ASP A 410 20.49 -5.70 -15.08
C ASP A 410 19.51 -4.74 -15.78
N ILE A 411 18.41 -4.37 -15.10
CA ILE A 411 17.40 -3.46 -15.62
C ILE A 411 17.73 -2.05 -15.13
N LYS A 412 18.18 -1.20 -16.04
CA LYS A 412 18.40 0.22 -15.72
C LYS A 412 17.12 1.02 -15.96
N PRO A 413 16.80 1.99 -15.08
CA PRO A 413 15.69 2.91 -15.33
C PRO A 413 15.94 3.65 -16.65
N ARG A 414 14.87 3.86 -17.41
CA ARG A 414 14.94 4.71 -18.60
C ARG A 414 14.98 6.16 -18.12
N LEU A 415 16.17 6.75 -18.02
CA LEU A 415 16.33 8.18 -17.83
C LEU A 415 15.83 8.84 -19.12
N VAL A 416 14.62 9.36 -19.10
CA VAL A 416 14.14 10.26 -20.14
C VAL A 416 14.87 11.58 -19.86
N ALA A 417 15.78 11.98 -20.76
CA ALA A 417 16.41 13.28 -20.66
C ALA A 417 15.31 14.36 -20.72
N GLU A 418 15.31 15.26 -19.76
CA GLU A 418 14.57 16.52 -19.87
C GLU A 418 15.24 17.32 -21.00
N ASP A 419 14.59 17.40 -22.16
CA ASP A 419 14.91 18.38 -23.21
C ASP A 419 14.22 19.70 -22.89
#